data_990b6ddc4611775fabea8d3f7dcbfb40
#
_entry.id   990b6ddc4611775fabea8d3f7dcbfb40
#
_cell.length_a   1.000
_cell.length_b   1.000
_cell.length_c   1.000
_cell.angle_alpha   90.00
_cell.angle_beta   90.00
_cell.angle_gamma   90.00
#
_symmetry.space_group_name_H-M   'P 1'
#
loop_
_entity.id
_entity.type
_entity.pdbx_description
1 polymer ?
#
loop_
_entity_poly.entity_id
_entity_poly.type
_entity_poly.pdbx_seq_one_letter_code
_entity_poly.pdbx_strand_id
1 'polypeptide(L)'
;MRNQEVINKAEVTLGTLKTGGLMNPTQASTFIRMVQNTPTLLQDARVIPMESDSQKIEKIGFGQRILRAGEEGKALEAKDRVAPTTSTVQLTAKEVIAEVNITYDTLENNIEGDNLQNTIMQMLAERAAVDIEELILNGDTKSEDTYLAQLDGIRKQAESHIVDVAGEPLTRQVFKQGYKAVPSKYLRIPQEFRFYTSPGQEVEWKDKVADRQTNLGDAAVQGGLSSAFGVPVKGIANMQPYGMGEDGTDVSDILLTHPKNIILGFSRNIRIEVEKDIRRRKFIIVLTAKLDSKFEEEDAVAKIIKVKE
;
A
#
# COMPACT_ATOMS: atom_id res chain seq x y z
N MET A 1 14.93 32.04 -14.11
CA MET A 1 14.28 31.58 -15.35
C MET A 1 14.30 30.06 -15.55
N ARG A 2 14.51 29.21 -14.53
CA ARG A 2 14.54 27.75 -14.68
C ARG A 2 13.38 27.00 -14.03
N ASN A 3 12.60 27.64 -13.19
CA ASN A 3 11.47 26.97 -12.50
C ASN A 3 10.14 27.02 -13.28
N GLN A 4 9.96 27.98 -14.19
CA GLN A 4 8.75 28.05 -15.01
C GLN A 4 8.74 27.05 -16.16
N GLU A 5 9.89 26.65 -16.70
CA GLU A 5 9.97 25.63 -17.75
C GLU A 5 9.69 24.19 -17.23
N VAL A 6 9.92 23.94 -15.94
CA VAL A 6 9.64 22.63 -15.32
C VAL A 6 8.15 22.50 -15.02
N ILE A 7 7.47 23.59 -14.68
CA ILE A 7 6.02 23.62 -14.40
C ILE A 7 5.24 23.40 -15.70
N ASN A 8 5.67 24.02 -16.81
CA ASN A 8 4.98 23.88 -18.11
C ASN A 8 5.13 22.49 -18.76
N LYS A 9 5.99 21.60 -18.26
CA LYS A 9 6.11 20.21 -18.73
C LYS A 9 5.22 19.22 -17.97
N ALA A 10 4.62 19.63 -16.86
CA ALA A 10 3.69 18.82 -16.07
C ALA A 10 2.21 19.10 -16.39
N GLU A 11 1.91 20.08 -17.24
CA GLU A 11 0.53 20.36 -17.65
C GLU A 11 0.05 19.30 -18.63
N VAL A 12 -0.89 18.48 -18.18
CA VAL A 12 -1.75 17.69 -19.06
C VAL A 12 -2.59 18.71 -19.83
N THR A 13 -2.10 19.13 -21.00
CA THR A 13 -2.78 20.15 -21.79
C THR A 13 -4.13 19.63 -22.28
N LEU A 14 -5.14 20.48 -22.23
CA LEU A 14 -6.49 20.28 -22.81
C LEU A 14 -6.47 19.70 -24.24
N GLY A 15 -5.40 19.93 -24.99
CA GLY A 15 -5.22 19.40 -26.33
C GLY A 15 -5.06 17.87 -26.39
N THR A 16 -4.41 17.27 -25.41
CA THR A 16 -4.22 15.79 -25.34
C THR A 16 -5.46 15.07 -24.80
N LEU A 17 -6.26 15.74 -23.98
CA LEU A 17 -7.54 15.22 -23.48
C LEU A 17 -8.66 15.28 -24.53
N LYS A 18 -8.62 16.24 -25.45
CA LYS A 18 -9.62 16.41 -26.53
C LYS A 18 -9.61 15.28 -27.56
N THR A 19 -8.56 14.48 -27.65
CA THR A 19 -8.39 13.43 -28.67
C THR A 19 -8.73 12.01 -28.18
N GLY A 20 -9.32 11.85 -26.96
CA GLY A 20 -9.72 10.53 -26.47
C GLY A 20 -8.52 9.56 -26.38
N GLY A 21 -7.36 10.07 -25.94
CA GLY A 21 -6.12 9.36 -26.08
C GLY A 21 -5.78 8.48 -24.88
N LEU A 22 -5.19 7.35 -25.17
CA LEU A 22 -4.39 6.59 -24.24
C LEU A 22 -3.34 7.51 -23.59
N MET A 23 -3.22 7.46 -22.26
CA MET A 23 -2.13 8.18 -21.59
C MET A 23 -0.79 7.73 -22.16
N ASN A 24 0.05 8.68 -22.53
CA ASN A 24 1.43 8.37 -22.89
C ASN A 24 2.15 7.78 -21.64
N PRO A 25 3.18 6.94 -21.83
CA PRO A 25 3.94 6.36 -20.69
C PRO A 25 4.41 7.39 -19.67
N THR A 26 4.73 8.62 -20.12
CA THR A 26 5.13 9.75 -19.28
C THR A 26 3.95 10.24 -18.42
N GLN A 27 2.76 10.32 -18.97
CA GLN A 27 1.54 10.75 -18.25
C GLN A 27 1.10 9.70 -17.25
N ALA A 28 1.14 8.41 -17.62
CA ALA A 28 0.88 7.30 -16.71
C ALA A 28 1.86 7.30 -15.53
N SER A 29 3.14 7.55 -15.76
CA SER A 29 4.15 7.64 -14.69
C SER A 29 3.94 8.86 -13.78
N THR A 30 3.40 9.95 -14.30
CA THR A 30 3.06 11.14 -13.51
C THR A 30 1.84 10.88 -12.64
N PHE A 31 0.80 10.25 -13.19
CA PHE A 31 -0.39 9.84 -12.45
C PHE A 31 -0.02 8.85 -11.32
N ILE A 32 0.76 7.83 -11.62
CA ILE A 32 1.24 6.87 -10.59
C ILE A 32 2.00 7.60 -9.48
N ARG A 33 2.83 8.61 -9.80
CA ARG A 33 3.51 9.41 -8.78
C ARG A 33 2.54 10.24 -7.94
N MET A 34 1.48 10.81 -8.53
CA MET A 34 0.43 11.53 -7.78
C MET A 34 -0.26 10.60 -6.79
N VAL A 35 -0.65 9.40 -7.24
CA VAL A 35 -1.23 8.35 -6.38
C VAL A 35 -0.28 7.97 -5.25
N GLN A 36 1.01 7.86 -5.51
CA GLN A 36 2.03 7.49 -4.51
C GLN A 36 2.34 8.61 -3.52
N ASN A 37 2.17 9.87 -3.89
CA ASN A 37 2.51 11.01 -3.04
C ASN A 37 1.49 11.26 -1.91
N THR A 38 0.39 10.55 -1.89
CA THR A 38 -0.55 10.61 -0.77
C THR A 38 0.09 9.95 0.46
N PRO A 39 -0.01 10.53 1.68
CA PRO A 39 0.65 10.04 2.89
C PRO A 39 0.00 8.76 3.40
N THR A 40 0.27 7.65 2.78
CA THR A 40 -0.43 6.38 2.93
C THR A 40 0.56 5.20 2.84
N LEU A 41 0.06 3.99 2.92
CA LEU A 41 0.81 2.77 2.66
C LEU A 41 1.48 2.77 1.26
N LEU A 42 0.83 3.43 0.28
CA LEU A 42 1.32 3.48 -1.10
C LEU A 42 2.71 4.12 -1.23
N GLN A 43 3.07 5.06 -0.33
CA GLN A 43 4.42 5.65 -0.31
C GLN A 43 5.50 4.67 0.13
N ASP A 44 5.14 3.78 1.04
CA ASP A 44 6.09 2.84 1.65
C ASP A 44 6.26 1.58 0.77
N ALA A 45 5.21 1.19 0.04
CA ALA A 45 5.17 -0.03 -0.75
C ALA A 45 6.04 0.03 -2.02
N ARG A 46 6.45 -1.13 -2.51
CA ARG A 46 7.21 -1.26 -3.75
C ARG A 46 6.26 -1.35 -4.94
N VAL A 47 6.31 -0.36 -5.82
CA VAL A 47 5.50 -0.35 -7.04
C VAL A 47 6.26 -0.97 -8.20
N ILE A 48 5.61 -1.87 -8.92
CA ILE A 48 6.13 -2.55 -10.10
C ILE A 48 5.19 -2.26 -11.28
N PRO A 49 5.68 -1.58 -12.33
CA PRO A 49 4.91 -1.44 -13.56
C PRO A 49 4.79 -2.81 -14.25
N MET A 50 3.55 -3.21 -14.59
CA MET A 50 3.27 -4.46 -15.27
C MET A 50 3.14 -4.21 -16.77
N GLU A 51 3.72 -5.09 -17.58
CA GLU A 51 3.63 -5.04 -19.05
C GLU A 51 2.38 -5.72 -19.60
N SER A 52 1.79 -6.60 -18.81
CA SER A 52 0.59 -7.36 -19.13
C SER A 52 -0.32 -7.50 -17.90
N ASP A 53 -1.54 -7.95 -18.09
CA ASP A 53 -2.50 -8.15 -16.98
C ASP A 53 -2.07 -9.25 -16.00
N SER A 54 -1.12 -10.11 -16.39
CA SER A 54 -0.50 -11.10 -15.51
C SER A 54 1.01 -11.06 -15.67
N GLN A 55 1.71 -10.87 -14.57
CA GLN A 55 3.16 -10.84 -14.53
C GLN A 55 3.69 -11.73 -13.41
N LYS A 56 4.72 -12.52 -13.72
CA LYS A 56 5.43 -13.33 -12.74
C LYS A 56 6.70 -12.60 -12.32
N ILE A 57 6.90 -12.51 -11.01
CA ILE A 57 8.13 -12.01 -10.41
C ILE A 57 8.90 -13.22 -9.91
N GLU A 58 10.04 -13.48 -10.52
CA GLU A 58 10.92 -14.56 -10.13
C GLU A 58 11.84 -14.12 -8.98
N LYS A 59 11.91 -14.93 -7.94
CA LYS A 59 12.84 -14.75 -6.83
C LYS A 59 13.86 -15.89 -6.86
N ILE A 60 15.12 -15.55 -6.74
CA ILE A 60 16.21 -16.51 -6.64
C ILE A 60 16.88 -16.33 -5.29
N GLY A 61 16.98 -17.38 -4.51
CA GLY A 61 17.58 -17.32 -3.19
C GLY A 61 18.23 -18.64 -2.79
N PHE A 62 18.98 -18.59 -1.69
CA PHE A 62 19.53 -19.79 -1.05
C PHE A 62 18.82 -19.99 0.29
N GLY A 63 17.96 -21.01 0.37
CA GLY A 63 17.19 -21.33 1.59
C GLY A 63 18.01 -21.89 2.74
N GLN A 64 19.27 -22.27 2.50
CA GLN A 64 20.14 -22.91 3.48
C GLN A 64 21.57 -22.37 3.44
N ARG A 65 22.38 -22.77 4.42
CA ARG A 65 23.79 -22.37 4.49
C ARG A 65 24.55 -22.92 3.29
N ILE A 66 25.23 -22.06 2.55
CA ILE A 66 26.05 -22.41 1.37
C ILE A 66 27.51 -22.64 1.72
N LEU A 67 28.02 -21.99 2.78
CA LEU A 67 29.42 -22.14 3.19
C LEU A 67 29.64 -23.45 3.94
N ARG A 68 30.71 -24.16 3.60
CA ARG A 68 31.21 -25.36 4.25
C ARG A 68 32.66 -25.16 4.69
N ALA A 69 33.16 -26.01 5.58
CA ALA A 69 34.56 -26.01 5.90
C ALA A 69 35.37 -26.50 4.67
N GLY A 70 36.36 -25.69 4.28
CA GLY A 70 37.28 -26.06 3.19
C GLY A 70 38.47 -26.82 3.73
N GLU A 71 38.88 -27.89 3.02
CA GLU A 71 40.12 -28.58 3.25
C GLU A 71 40.97 -28.50 1.97
N GLU A 72 42.26 -28.22 2.15
CA GLU A 72 43.17 -28.10 1.01
C GLU A 72 43.25 -29.44 0.24
N GLY A 73 43.12 -29.36 -1.08
CA GLY A 73 43.19 -30.54 -1.96
C GLY A 73 41.92 -31.36 -2.02
N LYS A 74 40.81 -30.99 -1.29
CA LYS A 74 39.55 -31.70 -1.34
C LYS A 74 38.44 -30.85 -2.00
N ALA A 75 37.77 -31.42 -3.00
CA ALA A 75 36.57 -30.82 -3.58
C ALA A 75 35.35 -31.13 -2.69
N LEU A 76 34.38 -30.18 -2.69
CA LEU A 76 33.08 -30.39 -2.02
C LEU A 76 32.35 -31.59 -2.60
N GLU A 77 31.87 -32.46 -1.71
CA GLU A 77 31.00 -33.57 -2.10
C GLU A 77 29.69 -33.11 -2.71
N ALA A 78 29.07 -33.95 -3.53
CA ALA A 78 27.80 -33.58 -4.21
C ALA A 78 26.69 -33.21 -3.22
N LYS A 79 26.63 -33.86 -2.05
CA LYS A 79 25.65 -33.57 -0.98
C LYS A 79 25.81 -32.22 -0.30
N ASP A 80 27.01 -31.63 -0.37
CA ASP A 80 27.34 -30.34 0.25
C ASP A 80 27.19 -29.15 -0.73
N ARG A 81 26.92 -29.47 -1.99
CA ARG A 81 26.66 -28.47 -3.02
C ARG A 81 25.21 -28.00 -2.92
N VAL A 82 25.01 -26.69 -2.84
CA VAL A 82 23.70 -26.08 -2.71
C VAL A 82 23.34 -25.41 -4.03
N ALA A 83 22.17 -25.77 -4.56
CA ALA A 83 21.59 -25.10 -5.70
C ALA A 83 20.71 -23.92 -5.22
N PRO A 84 20.60 -22.84 -5.99
CA PRO A 84 19.63 -21.79 -5.71
C PRO A 84 18.20 -22.34 -5.82
N THR A 85 17.34 -21.90 -4.93
CA THR A 85 15.88 -22.11 -4.99
C THR A 85 15.22 -20.95 -5.70
N THR A 86 14.35 -21.25 -6.65
CA THR A 86 13.53 -20.25 -7.33
C THR A 86 12.10 -20.35 -6.83
N SER A 87 11.51 -19.21 -6.54
CA SER A 87 10.08 -19.08 -6.27
C SER A 87 9.52 -17.94 -7.09
N THR A 88 8.23 -18.01 -7.41
CA THR A 88 7.57 -16.99 -8.22
C THR A 88 6.38 -16.42 -7.48
N VAL A 89 6.24 -15.08 -7.52
CA VAL A 89 5.04 -14.37 -7.11
C VAL A 89 4.31 -13.95 -8.37
N GLN A 90 3.06 -14.36 -8.50
CA GLN A 90 2.23 -13.99 -9.65
C GLN A 90 1.31 -12.83 -9.27
N LEU A 91 1.41 -11.73 -10.02
CA LEU A 91 0.48 -10.62 -9.99
C LEU A 91 -0.54 -10.80 -11.11
N THR A 92 -1.81 -10.55 -10.81
CA THR A 92 -2.93 -10.64 -11.76
C THR A 92 -3.79 -9.40 -11.62
N ALA A 93 -3.50 -8.38 -12.42
CA ALA A 93 -4.13 -7.08 -12.33
C ALA A 93 -5.64 -7.15 -12.59
N LYS A 94 -6.42 -6.54 -11.71
CA LYS A 94 -7.86 -6.35 -11.82
C LYS A 94 -8.15 -4.91 -12.20
N GLU A 95 -9.19 -4.72 -13.00
CA GLU A 95 -9.60 -3.41 -13.49
C GLU A 95 -10.53 -2.73 -12.49
N VAL A 96 -10.22 -1.49 -12.17
CA VAL A 96 -11.06 -0.56 -11.40
C VAL A 96 -11.36 0.65 -12.25
N ILE A 97 -12.57 1.19 -12.11
CA ILE A 97 -13.09 2.30 -12.92
C ILE A 97 -13.60 3.39 -11.99
N ALA A 98 -13.27 4.63 -12.33
CA ALA A 98 -13.89 5.81 -11.75
C ALA A 98 -14.48 6.68 -12.88
N GLU A 99 -15.72 7.11 -12.73
CA GLU A 99 -16.41 8.00 -13.67
C GLU A 99 -16.83 9.30 -12.95
N VAL A 100 -16.45 10.44 -13.55
CA VAL A 100 -16.84 11.77 -13.07
C VAL A 100 -17.58 12.50 -14.19
N ASN A 101 -18.77 12.97 -13.89
CA ASN A 101 -19.61 13.73 -14.80
C ASN A 101 -19.62 15.21 -14.40
N ILE A 102 -19.28 16.11 -15.35
CA ILE A 102 -19.24 17.55 -15.14
C ILE A 102 -20.20 18.21 -16.12
N THR A 103 -21.16 18.99 -15.64
CA THR A 103 -22.09 19.73 -16.52
C THR A 103 -21.43 20.97 -17.09
N TYR A 104 -21.92 21.41 -18.27
CA TYR A 104 -21.43 22.66 -18.88
C TYR A 104 -21.66 23.85 -17.98
N ASP A 105 -22.82 23.91 -17.32
CA ASP A 105 -23.16 24.99 -16.39
C ASP A 105 -22.14 25.09 -15.24
N THR A 106 -21.69 23.93 -14.72
CA THR A 106 -20.62 23.91 -13.70
C THR A 106 -19.29 24.43 -14.24
N LEU A 107 -18.96 24.13 -15.51
CA LEU A 107 -17.73 24.63 -16.14
C LEU A 107 -17.78 26.13 -16.45
N GLU A 108 -18.95 26.65 -16.84
CA GLU A 108 -19.12 28.07 -17.22
C GLU A 108 -19.21 28.96 -15.99
N ASN A 109 -19.83 28.50 -14.89
CA ASN A 109 -20.13 29.30 -13.69
C ASN A 109 -19.19 29.05 -12.51
N ASN A 110 -18.05 28.34 -12.71
CA ASN A 110 -17.14 28.05 -11.62
C ASN A 110 -16.15 29.23 -11.34
N ILE A 111 -15.62 29.25 -10.13
CA ILE A 111 -14.67 30.27 -9.65
C ILE A 111 -13.26 30.04 -10.24
N GLU A 112 -12.91 28.79 -10.64
CA GLU A 112 -11.56 28.46 -11.09
C GLU A 112 -11.31 28.67 -12.60
N GLY A 113 -12.37 28.95 -13.37
CA GLY A 113 -12.26 29.23 -14.81
C GLY A 113 -11.66 28.05 -15.58
N ASP A 114 -10.68 28.34 -16.45
CA ASP A 114 -10.06 27.35 -17.33
C ASP A 114 -9.25 26.26 -16.61
N ASN A 115 -8.92 26.47 -15.33
CA ASN A 115 -8.15 25.50 -14.53
C ASN A 115 -8.99 24.40 -13.88
N LEU A 116 -10.33 24.51 -13.93
CA LEU A 116 -11.22 23.54 -13.26
C LEU A 116 -10.93 22.08 -13.66
N GLN A 117 -10.62 21.82 -14.93
CA GLN A 117 -10.32 20.46 -15.38
C GLN A 117 -9.06 19.90 -14.72
N ASN A 118 -8.01 20.72 -14.57
CA ASN A 118 -6.77 20.30 -13.91
C ASN A 118 -7.01 20.01 -12.42
N THR A 119 -7.79 20.89 -11.76
CA THR A 119 -8.18 20.70 -10.36
C THR A 119 -8.99 19.43 -10.17
N ILE A 120 -9.97 19.16 -11.03
CA ILE A 120 -10.76 17.91 -10.96
C ILE A 120 -9.88 16.69 -11.20
N MET A 121 -8.95 16.73 -12.15
CA MET A 121 -8.02 15.64 -12.39
C MET A 121 -7.13 15.36 -11.18
N GLN A 122 -6.65 16.40 -10.50
CA GLN A 122 -5.89 16.25 -9.28
C GLN A 122 -6.74 15.65 -8.15
N MET A 123 -7.93 16.17 -7.92
CA MET A 123 -8.87 15.62 -6.93
C MET A 123 -9.23 14.17 -7.22
N LEU A 124 -9.43 13.83 -8.50
CA LEU A 124 -9.70 12.44 -8.93
C LEU A 124 -8.52 11.54 -8.62
N ALA A 125 -7.29 11.99 -8.87
CA ALA A 125 -6.08 11.22 -8.56
C ALA A 125 -5.90 11.02 -7.04
N GLU A 126 -6.12 12.06 -6.24
CA GLU A 126 -6.05 11.99 -4.78
C GLU A 126 -7.12 11.04 -4.22
N ARG A 127 -8.36 11.14 -4.70
CA ARG A 127 -9.43 10.23 -4.27
C ARG A 127 -9.17 8.79 -4.71
N ALA A 128 -8.74 8.59 -5.95
CA ALA A 128 -8.38 7.27 -6.45
C ALA A 128 -7.25 6.64 -5.63
N ALA A 129 -6.30 7.43 -5.13
CA ALA A 129 -5.24 6.94 -4.25
C ALA A 129 -5.79 6.36 -2.94
N VAL A 130 -6.76 7.04 -2.33
CA VAL A 130 -7.42 6.59 -1.10
C VAL A 130 -8.22 5.30 -1.35
N ASP A 131 -8.98 5.26 -2.44
CA ASP A 131 -9.80 4.10 -2.79
C ASP A 131 -8.92 2.88 -3.14
N ILE A 132 -7.81 3.11 -3.88
CA ILE A 132 -6.83 2.06 -4.18
C ILE A 132 -6.18 1.53 -2.89
N GLU A 133 -5.82 2.41 -1.95
CA GLU A 133 -5.27 1.98 -0.67
C GLU A 133 -6.27 1.13 0.12
N GLU A 134 -7.54 1.53 0.14
CA GLU A 134 -8.61 0.76 0.78
C GLU A 134 -8.74 -0.64 0.17
N LEU A 135 -8.74 -0.75 -1.16
CA LEU A 135 -8.80 -2.02 -1.87
C LEU A 135 -7.59 -2.90 -1.57
N ILE A 136 -6.37 -2.32 -1.57
CA ILE A 136 -5.13 -3.03 -1.27
C ILE A 136 -5.11 -3.54 0.18
N LEU A 137 -5.63 -2.76 1.13
CA LEU A 137 -5.67 -3.15 2.54
C LEU A 137 -6.79 -4.15 2.83
N ASN A 138 -8.01 -3.82 2.46
CA ASN A 138 -9.24 -4.46 2.92
C ASN A 138 -9.91 -5.33 1.87
N GLY A 139 -9.35 -5.45 0.65
CA GLY A 139 -9.92 -6.28 -0.40
C GLY A 139 -10.20 -7.71 0.09
N ASP A 140 -11.34 -8.24 -0.27
CA ASP A 140 -11.76 -9.61 0.02
C ASP A 140 -12.65 -10.11 -1.10
N THR A 141 -12.17 -11.08 -1.87
CA THR A 141 -12.94 -11.71 -2.98
C THR A 141 -14.24 -12.39 -2.53
N LYS A 142 -14.46 -12.52 -1.23
CA LYS A 142 -15.71 -13.04 -0.63
C LYS A 142 -16.61 -11.94 -0.07
N SER A 143 -16.20 -10.67 -0.19
CA SER A 143 -16.99 -9.54 0.30
C SER A 143 -18.28 -9.37 -0.49
N GLU A 144 -19.34 -8.89 0.17
CA GLU A 144 -20.57 -8.44 -0.47
C GLU A 144 -20.39 -7.12 -1.23
N ASP A 145 -19.39 -6.33 -0.85
CA ASP A 145 -19.04 -5.10 -1.56
C ASP A 145 -18.31 -5.44 -2.87
N THR A 146 -18.92 -5.06 -3.98
CA THR A 146 -18.42 -5.33 -5.33
C THR A 146 -17.07 -4.69 -5.62
N TYR A 147 -16.74 -3.58 -4.94
CA TYR A 147 -15.44 -2.93 -5.07
C TYR A 147 -14.36 -3.71 -4.32
N LEU A 148 -14.58 -4.06 -3.06
CA LEU A 148 -13.63 -4.83 -2.27
C LEU A 148 -13.48 -6.28 -2.77
N ALA A 149 -14.49 -6.82 -3.46
CA ALA A 149 -14.45 -8.17 -4.03
C ALA A 149 -13.51 -8.33 -5.25
N GLN A 150 -12.88 -7.24 -5.73
CA GLN A 150 -12.02 -7.27 -6.92
C GLN A 150 -10.72 -8.06 -6.71
N LEU A 151 -10.10 -7.94 -5.53
CA LEU A 151 -8.86 -8.63 -5.19
C LEU A 151 -8.80 -8.93 -3.68
N ASP A 152 -7.90 -9.83 -3.30
CA ASP A 152 -7.60 -10.07 -1.89
C ASP A 152 -6.53 -9.09 -1.41
N GLY A 153 -6.89 -8.27 -0.43
CA GLY A 153 -6.01 -7.27 0.18
C GLY A 153 -4.93 -7.89 1.08
N ILE A 154 -3.96 -7.09 1.45
CA ILE A 154 -2.81 -7.53 2.26
C ILE A 154 -3.21 -8.02 3.66
N ARG A 155 -4.29 -7.48 4.26
CA ARG A 155 -4.82 -7.98 5.54
C ARG A 155 -5.33 -9.41 5.43
N LYS A 156 -5.95 -9.77 4.31
CA LYS A 156 -6.44 -11.13 4.05
C LYS A 156 -5.30 -12.07 3.67
N GLN A 157 -4.34 -11.60 2.87
CA GLN A 157 -3.21 -12.41 2.41
C GLN A 157 -2.21 -12.78 3.51
N ALA A 158 -2.19 -12.05 4.63
CA ALA A 158 -1.29 -12.32 5.76
C ALA A 158 -1.84 -13.50 6.59
N GLU A 159 -1.42 -14.72 6.28
CA GLU A 159 -1.91 -15.97 6.89
C GLU A 159 -0.83 -16.76 7.63
N SER A 160 0.48 -16.59 7.31
CA SER A 160 1.55 -17.43 7.84
C SER A 160 1.77 -17.30 9.34
N HIS A 161 1.68 -16.10 9.90
CA HIS A 161 1.96 -15.85 11.31
C HIS A 161 0.84 -15.00 11.93
N ILE A 162 -0.24 -15.67 12.32
CA ILE A 162 -1.39 -15.04 12.97
C ILE A 162 -1.25 -15.15 14.49
N VAL A 163 -1.38 -14.02 15.19
CA VAL A 163 -1.42 -13.92 16.65
C VAL A 163 -2.79 -13.40 17.05
N ASP A 164 -3.63 -14.24 17.65
CA ASP A 164 -4.94 -13.83 18.17
C ASP A 164 -4.77 -13.36 19.63
N VAL A 165 -5.13 -12.12 19.90
CA VAL A 165 -5.07 -11.53 21.25
C VAL A 165 -6.44 -11.44 21.92
N ALA A 166 -7.47 -12.01 21.30
CA ALA A 166 -8.80 -12.21 21.89
C ALA A 166 -9.46 -10.94 22.46
N GLY A 167 -9.24 -9.76 21.84
CA GLY A 167 -9.79 -8.49 22.32
C GLY A 167 -8.99 -7.84 23.45
N GLU A 168 -7.75 -8.25 23.69
CA GLU A 168 -6.89 -7.55 24.65
C GLU A 168 -6.62 -6.10 24.19
N PRO A 169 -6.52 -5.16 25.14
CA PRO A 169 -6.14 -3.79 24.83
C PRO A 169 -4.71 -3.73 24.29
N LEU A 170 -4.43 -2.74 23.45
CA LEU A 170 -3.10 -2.55 22.90
C LEU A 170 -2.05 -2.33 24.00
N THR A 171 -1.15 -3.29 24.16
CA THR A 171 -0.08 -3.26 25.17
C THR A 171 1.27 -3.56 24.54
N ARG A 172 2.34 -3.29 25.28
CA ARG A 172 3.69 -3.70 24.89
C ARG A 172 3.78 -5.22 24.64
N GLN A 173 2.97 -6.02 25.34
CA GLN A 173 2.96 -7.48 25.20
C GLN A 173 2.41 -7.91 23.83
N VAL A 174 1.38 -7.22 23.33
CA VAL A 174 0.81 -7.46 21.99
C VAL A 174 1.87 -7.28 20.91
N PHE A 175 2.57 -6.15 20.90
CA PHE A 175 3.68 -5.92 19.96
C PHE A 175 4.81 -6.96 20.09
N LYS A 176 5.13 -7.38 21.34
CA LYS A 176 6.15 -8.41 21.59
C LYS A 176 5.75 -9.76 21.00
N GLN A 177 4.48 -10.14 21.07
CA GLN A 177 3.98 -11.38 20.49
C GLN A 177 4.10 -11.34 18.96
N GLY A 178 3.64 -10.25 18.32
CA GLY A 178 3.78 -10.05 16.87
C GLY A 178 5.24 -10.06 16.41
N TYR A 179 6.13 -9.36 17.14
CA TYR A 179 7.56 -9.35 16.82
C TYR A 179 8.19 -10.75 16.89
N LYS A 180 7.79 -11.57 17.87
CA LYS A 180 8.30 -12.93 18.03
C LYS A 180 7.72 -13.93 17.02
N ALA A 181 6.58 -13.62 16.42
CA ALA A 181 5.94 -14.47 15.43
C ALA A 181 6.72 -14.49 14.10
N VAL A 182 7.36 -13.36 13.74
CA VAL A 182 8.20 -13.29 12.53
C VAL A 182 9.50 -14.06 12.74
N PRO A 183 9.88 -14.96 11.81
CA PRO A 183 11.14 -15.69 11.87
C PRO A 183 12.36 -14.77 11.92
N SER A 184 13.32 -15.05 12.81
CA SER A 184 14.51 -14.23 13.06
C SER A 184 15.37 -13.99 11.81
N LYS A 185 15.28 -14.88 10.80
CA LYS A 185 16.01 -14.74 9.52
C LYS A 185 15.67 -13.44 8.78
N TYR A 186 14.44 -12.92 8.96
CA TYR A 186 13.98 -11.69 8.32
C TYR A 186 14.25 -10.45 9.17
N LEU A 187 14.28 -10.57 10.50
CA LEU A 187 14.44 -9.46 11.45
C LEU A 187 15.91 -9.02 11.64
N ARG A 188 16.71 -8.96 10.56
CA ARG A 188 18.12 -8.52 10.64
C ARG A 188 18.25 -7.04 10.95
N ILE A 189 17.34 -6.22 10.42
CA ILE A 189 17.29 -4.78 10.62
C ILE A 189 15.86 -4.42 11.03
N PRO A 190 15.51 -4.51 12.33
CA PRO A 190 14.15 -4.28 12.80
C PRO A 190 13.62 -2.88 12.49
N GLN A 191 14.49 -1.88 12.39
CA GLN A 191 14.14 -0.49 12.11
C GLN A 191 13.54 -0.27 10.71
N GLU A 192 13.80 -1.17 9.77
CA GLU A 192 13.23 -1.12 8.42
C GLU A 192 11.82 -1.71 8.36
N PHE A 193 11.44 -2.53 9.35
CA PHE A 193 10.08 -3.02 9.50
C PHE A 193 9.14 -1.93 10.00
N ARG A 194 7.83 -2.15 9.84
CA ARG A 194 6.78 -1.26 10.33
C ARG A 194 5.67 -2.09 10.97
N PHE A 195 5.16 -1.60 12.09
CA PHE A 195 3.86 -2.00 12.58
C PHE A 195 2.83 -1.07 11.95
N TYR A 196 2.01 -1.60 11.08
CA TYR A 196 0.87 -0.91 10.52
C TYR A 196 -0.35 -1.16 11.38
N THR A 197 -0.97 -0.09 11.85
CA THR A 197 -2.08 -0.11 12.81
C THR A 197 -3.19 0.81 12.34
N SER A 198 -4.35 0.79 12.99
CA SER A 198 -5.33 1.86 12.85
C SER A 198 -4.80 3.17 13.47
N PRO A 199 -5.34 4.33 13.06
CA PRO A 199 -4.98 5.60 13.68
C PRO A 199 -5.31 5.64 15.17
N GLY A 200 -6.42 5.01 15.60
CA GLY A 200 -6.81 4.90 17.01
C GLY A 200 -5.76 4.17 17.82
N GLN A 201 -5.33 3.01 17.35
CA GLN A 201 -4.28 2.21 17.99
C GLN A 201 -2.92 2.94 18.05
N GLU A 202 -2.60 3.74 17.02
CA GLU A 202 -1.37 4.55 17.04
C GLU A 202 -1.41 5.60 18.16
N VAL A 203 -2.56 6.28 18.33
CA VAL A 203 -2.76 7.27 19.40
C VAL A 203 -2.69 6.61 20.77
N GLU A 204 -3.40 5.49 20.96
CA GLU A 204 -3.35 4.71 22.20
C GLU A 204 -1.93 4.25 22.56
N TRP A 205 -1.13 3.87 21.57
CA TRP A 205 0.25 3.51 21.79
C TRP A 205 1.10 4.71 22.21
N LYS A 206 0.92 5.87 21.55
CA LYS A 206 1.62 7.11 21.91
C LYS A 206 1.29 7.54 23.33
N ASP A 207 0.03 7.46 23.72
CA ASP A 207 -0.43 7.77 25.08
C ASP A 207 0.26 6.86 26.12
N LYS A 208 0.24 5.55 25.90
CA LYS A 208 0.93 4.58 26.76
C LYS A 208 2.46 4.75 26.84
N VAL A 209 3.07 5.33 25.80
CA VAL A 209 4.49 5.69 25.85
C VAL A 209 4.69 7.00 26.60
N ALA A 210 3.78 7.95 26.47
CA ALA A 210 3.79 9.24 27.15
C ALA A 210 3.62 9.10 28.68
N ASP A 211 2.77 8.19 29.11
CA ASP A 211 2.55 7.90 30.55
C ASP A 211 3.79 7.40 31.29
N ARG A 212 4.84 7.06 30.56
CA ARG A 212 6.12 6.72 31.17
C ARG A 212 6.81 8.00 31.65
N GLN A 213 7.11 8.10 32.93
CA GLN A 213 7.86 9.21 33.53
C GLN A 213 9.32 9.24 33.06
N THR A 214 9.54 9.43 31.75
CA THR A 214 10.86 9.50 31.13
C THR A 214 10.86 10.56 30.04
N ASN A 215 12.01 11.13 29.69
CA ASN A 215 12.18 12.09 28.59
C ASN A 215 11.69 11.54 27.22
N LEU A 216 11.52 10.23 27.09
CA LEU A 216 10.93 9.57 25.91
C LEU A 216 9.42 9.76 25.83
N GLY A 217 8.73 9.95 26.97
CA GLY A 217 7.30 10.26 27.00
C GLY A 217 7.00 11.60 26.33
N ASP A 218 7.75 12.64 26.67
CA ASP A 218 7.59 13.97 26.09
C ASP A 218 7.85 13.98 24.56
N ALA A 219 8.82 13.20 24.10
CA ALA A 219 9.14 13.08 22.68
C ALA A 219 8.03 12.36 21.88
N ALA A 220 7.31 11.42 22.47
CA ALA A 220 6.20 10.72 21.82
C ALA A 220 5.00 11.67 21.58
N VAL A 221 4.74 12.60 22.51
CA VAL A 221 3.69 13.60 22.40
C VAL A 221 4.04 14.68 21.36
N GLN A 222 5.34 15.01 21.20
CA GLN A 222 5.80 16.05 20.27
C GLN A 222 5.82 15.63 18.78
N GLY A 223 5.19 14.51 18.40
CA GLY A 223 5.01 14.12 17.00
C GLY A 223 6.11 13.23 16.42
N GLY A 224 7.00 12.68 17.23
CA GLY A 224 7.95 11.64 16.82
C GLY A 224 7.24 10.33 16.47
N LEU A 225 7.78 9.56 15.50
CA LEU A 225 7.33 8.19 15.25
C LEU A 225 7.55 7.37 16.53
N SER A 226 6.45 6.92 17.13
CA SER A 226 6.54 6.00 18.26
C SER A 226 7.04 4.63 17.76
N SER A 227 7.94 4.00 18.50
CA SER A 227 8.45 2.68 18.15
C SER A 227 8.12 1.66 19.24
N ALA A 228 7.87 0.42 18.82
CA ALA A 228 7.74 -0.73 19.69
C ALA A 228 8.88 -1.70 19.39
N PHE A 229 9.76 -1.96 20.40
CA PHE A 229 10.94 -2.83 20.24
C PHE A 229 11.88 -2.45 19.08
N GLY A 230 12.03 -1.14 18.80
CA GLY A 230 12.87 -0.63 17.72
C GLY A 230 12.20 -0.64 16.34
N VAL A 231 10.96 -1.11 16.24
CA VAL A 231 10.15 -1.08 15.03
C VAL A 231 9.18 0.10 15.10
N PRO A 232 9.18 1.01 14.13
CA PRO A 232 8.23 2.12 14.08
C PRO A 232 6.78 1.64 13.97
N VAL A 233 5.88 2.33 14.67
CA VAL A 233 4.43 2.14 14.60
C VAL A 233 3.86 3.24 13.72
N LYS A 234 3.07 2.88 12.72
CA LYS A 234 2.47 3.79 11.74
C LYS A 234 0.98 3.49 11.58
N GLY A 235 0.14 4.46 11.90
CA GLY A 235 -1.29 4.40 11.63
C GLY A 235 -1.60 4.62 10.15
N ILE A 236 -2.51 3.83 9.62
CA ILE A 236 -3.04 3.94 8.26
C ILE A 236 -4.53 4.23 8.34
N ALA A 237 -4.97 5.32 7.72
CA ALA A 237 -6.34 5.81 7.81
C ALA A 237 -7.39 4.76 7.36
N ASN A 238 -7.07 3.97 6.34
CA ASN A 238 -7.95 2.94 5.80
C ASN A 238 -7.88 1.60 6.55
N MET A 239 -7.05 1.50 7.59
CA MET A 239 -6.96 0.31 8.44
C MET A 239 -7.96 0.43 9.60
N GLN A 240 -9.25 0.44 9.26
CA GLN A 240 -10.33 0.61 10.22
C GLN A 240 -10.69 -0.69 10.94
N PRO A 241 -11.39 -0.58 12.08
CA PRO A 241 -11.98 -1.73 12.77
C PRO A 241 -12.86 -2.56 11.83
N TYR A 242 -12.86 -3.87 12.02
CA TYR A 242 -13.63 -4.79 11.18
C TYR A 242 -14.66 -5.63 11.98
N GLY A 243 -14.71 -5.47 13.27
CA GLY A 243 -15.63 -6.23 14.13
C GLY A 243 -15.70 -5.69 15.52
N MET A 244 -16.57 -6.27 16.33
CA MET A 244 -16.70 -5.98 17.76
C MET A 244 -16.06 -7.09 18.56
N GLY A 245 -15.30 -6.74 19.60
CA GLY A 245 -14.84 -7.65 20.61
C GLY A 245 -15.99 -8.21 21.45
N GLU A 246 -15.69 -9.17 22.33
CA GLU A 246 -16.71 -9.78 23.22
C GLU A 246 -17.39 -8.76 24.14
N ASP A 247 -16.73 -7.65 24.45
CA ASP A 247 -17.21 -6.54 25.27
C ASP A 247 -17.91 -5.43 24.50
N GLY A 248 -18.14 -5.61 23.18
CA GLY A 248 -18.79 -4.64 22.30
C GLY A 248 -17.87 -3.50 21.86
N THR A 249 -16.57 -3.57 22.11
CA THR A 249 -15.60 -2.59 21.63
C THR A 249 -15.08 -2.96 20.23
N ASP A 250 -14.73 -1.94 19.46
CA ASP A 250 -14.15 -2.12 18.14
C ASP A 250 -12.78 -2.81 18.22
N VAL A 251 -12.55 -3.74 17.30
CA VAL A 251 -11.28 -4.45 17.17
C VAL A 251 -10.70 -4.27 15.77
N SER A 252 -9.39 -4.14 15.70
CA SER A 252 -8.64 -4.03 14.46
C SER A 252 -7.43 -4.96 14.45
N ASP A 253 -6.79 -5.06 13.29
CA ASP A 253 -5.56 -5.83 13.11
C ASP A 253 -4.33 -4.93 13.23
N ILE A 254 -3.19 -5.57 13.54
CA ILE A 254 -1.87 -4.95 13.40
C ILE A 254 -1.05 -5.84 12.46
N LEU A 255 -0.46 -5.24 11.43
CA LEU A 255 0.43 -5.93 10.50
C LEU A 255 1.87 -5.53 10.79
N LEU A 256 2.75 -6.52 10.96
CA LEU A 256 4.19 -6.33 11.03
C LEU A 256 4.82 -6.86 9.75
N THR A 257 5.40 -5.97 8.96
CA THR A 257 6.11 -6.34 7.74
C THR A 257 7.14 -5.28 7.35
N HIS A 258 8.05 -5.65 6.45
CA HIS A 258 8.91 -4.67 5.79
C HIS A 258 8.13 -3.94 4.69
N PRO A 259 8.17 -2.60 4.59
CA PRO A 259 7.41 -1.84 3.58
C PRO A 259 7.60 -2.34 2.15
N LYS A 260 8.85 -2.60 1.75
CA LYS A 260 9.18 -3.09 0.41
C LYS A 260 8.76 -4.54 0.15
N ASN A 261 8.30 -5.26 1.18
CA ASN A 261 7.73 -6.60 1.05
C ASN A 261 6.32 -6.55 0.44
N ILE A 262 5.67 -5.40 0.50
CA ILE A 262 4.39 -5.16 -0.13
C ILE A 262 4.65 -4.73 -1.57
N ILE A 263 4.24 -5.54 -2.52
CA ILE A 263 4.36 -5.28 -3.95
C ILE A 263 3.01 -4.80 -4.47
N LEU A 264 3.02 -3.68 -5.16
CA LEU A 264 1.89 -3.14 -5.89
C LEU A 264 2.19 -3.23 -7.38
N GLY A 265 1.45 -4.07 -8.08
CA GLY A 265 1.51 -4.17 -9.53
C GLY A 265 0.53 -3.21 -10.18
N PHE A 266 1.02 -2.28 -11.01
CA PHE A 266 0.17 -1.45 -11.85
C PHE A 266 0.40 -1.82 -13.31
N SER A 267 -0.69 -2.15 -14.03
CA SER A 267 -0.61 -2.31 -15.47
C SER A 267 -0.31 -0.96 -16.13
N ARG A 268 0.51 -0.98 -17.18
CA ARG A 268 0.84 0.21 -17.99
C ARG A 268 -0.36 0.87 -18.68
N ASN A 269 -1.51 0.23 -18.63
CA ASN A 269 -2.74 0.67 -19.29
C ASN A 269 -3.65 1.53 -18.39
N ILE A 270 -3.07 2.45 -17.60
CA ILE A 270 -3.90 3.48 -16.96
C ILE A 270 -4.41 4.41 -18.06
N ARG A 271 -5.74 4.51 -18.17
CA ARG A 271 -6.41 5.34 -19.17
C ARG A 271 -7.24 6.39 -18.46
N ILE A 272 -7.15 7.61 -18.97
CA ILE A 272 -8.12 8.65 -18.67
C ILE A 272 -8.72 9.05 -20.00
N GLU A 273 -10.02 8.84 -20.13
CA GLU A 273 -10.77 9.16 -21.33
C GLU A 273 -11.77 10.26 -20.99
N VAL A 274 -11.90 11.24 -21.88
CA VAL A 274 -12.85 12.33 -21.71
C VAL A 274 -13.78 12.33 -22.90
N GLU A 275 -15.06 12.17 -22.63
CA GLU A 275 -16.11 12.24 -23.64
C GLU A 275 -17.00 13.46 -23.42
N LYS A 276 -17.41 14.10 -24.50
CA LYS A 276 -18.35 15.21 -24.49
C LYS A 276 -19.74 14.73 -24.88
N ASP A 277 -20.65 14.57 -23.91
CA ASP A 277 -22.06 14.29 -24.19
C ASP A 277 -22.82 15.58 -24.46
N ILE A 278 -22.93 15.94 -25.74
CA ILE A 278 -23.61 17.14 -26.19
C ILE A 278 -25.11 17.11 -25.87
N ARG A 279 -25.73 15.92 -25.89
CA ARG A 279 -27.17 15.76 -25.64
C ARG A 279 -27.51 16.07 -24.19
N ARG A 280 -26.66 15.61 -23.25
CA ARG A 280 -26.85 15.83 -21.82
C ARG A 280 -26.08 17.05 -21.31
N ARG A 281 -25.37 17.76 -22.19
CA ARG A 281 -24.54 18.93 -21.84
C ARG A 281 -23.58 18.66 -20.70
N LYS A 282 -22.82 17.58 -20.79
CA LYS A 282 -21.86 17.18 -19.78
C LYS A 282 -20.56 16.66 -20.39
N PHE A 283 -19.48 16.77 -19.64
CA PHE A 283 -18.24 16.05 -19.86
C PHE A 283 -18.22 14.83 -18.97
N ILE A 284 -17.83 13.70 -19.51
CA ILE A 284 -17.66 12.45 -18.82
C ILE A 284 -16.16 12.18 -18.78
N ILE A 285 -15.59 12.12 -17.58
CA ILE A 285 -14.20 11.75 -17.38
C ILE A 285 -14.20 10.35 -16.79
N VAL A 286 -13.59 9.41 -17.49
CA VAL A 286 -13.47 8.02 -17.06
C VAL A 286 -12.00 7.72 -16.80
N LEU A 287 -11.68 7.30 -15.60
CA LEU A 287 -10.38 6.77 -15.22
C LEU A 287 -10.50 5.26 -15.08
N THR A 288 -9.65 4.54 -15.78
CA THR A 288 -9.51 3.09 -15.63
C THR A 288 -8.09 2.76 -15.20
N ALA A 289 -7.96 1.93 -14.17
CA ALA A 289 -6.68 1.44 -13.69
C ALA A 289 -6.75 -0.07 -13.49
N LYS A 290 -5.62 -0.75 -13.74
CA LYS A 290 -5.47 -2.17 -13.46
C LYS A 290 -4.37 -2.35 -12.44
N LEU A 291 -4.69 -3.01 -11.33
CA LEU A 291 -3.76 -3.20 -10.22
C LEU A 291 -3.93 -4.56 -9.55
N ASP A 292 -2.87 -4.98 -8.86
CA ASP A 292 -2.86 -6.12 -7.94
C ASP A 292 -1.87 -5.84 -6.82
N SER A 293 -2.04 -6.50 -5.68
CA SER A 293 -1.13 -6.41 -4.55
C SER A 293 -0.78 -7.79 -4.02
N LYS A 294 0.50 -8.01 -3.72
CA LYS A 294 1.01 -9.25 -3.15
C LYS A 294 2.16 -8.98 -2.18
N PHE A 295 2.35 -9.90 -1.24
CA PHE A 295 3.62 -9.94 -0.51
C PHE A 295 4.70 -10.61 -1.37
N GLU A 296 5.91 -10.04 -1.33
CA GLU A 296 7.08 -10.69 -1.94
C GLU A 296 7.44 -11.96 -1.16
N GLU A 297 7.41 -11.87 0.17
CA GLU A 297 7.68 -12.97 1.09
C GLU A 297 6.63 -12.94 2.20
N GLU A 298 5.63 -13.78 2.11
CA GLU A 298 4.54 -13.83 3.09
C GLU A 298 5.03 -14.34 4.45
N ASP A 299 6.04 -15.22 4.46
CA ASP A 299 6.72 -15.71 5.66
C ASP A 299 7.40 -14.59 6.50
N ALA A 300 7.62 -13.41 5.90
CA ALA A 300 8.16 -12.23 6.57
C ALA A 300 7.08 -11.28 7.14
N VAL A 301 5.84 -11.76 7.23
CA VAL A 301 4.70 -10.98 7.72
C VAL A 301 4.16 -11.62 9.00
N ALA A 302 3.80 -10.81 9.99
CA ALA A 302 2.97 -11.25 11.10
C ALA A 302 1.73 -10.37 11.20
N LYS A 303 0.58 -11.01 11.46
CA LYS A 303 -0.69 -10.35 11.68
C LYS A 303 -1.18 -10.62 13.10
N ILE A 304 -1.44 -9.56 13.84
CA ILE A 304 -2.06 -9.63 15.17
C ILE A 304 -3.52 -9.27 14.97
N ILE A 305 -4.42 -10.17 15.32
CA ILE A 305 -5.85 -10.00 15.12
C ILE A 305 -6.59 -9.74 16.43
N LYS A 306 -7.75 -9.09 16.32
CA LYS A 306 -8.66 -8.77 17.43
C LYS A 306 -7.99 -7.92 18.51
N VAL A 307 -7.18 -6.95 18.12
CA VAL A 307 -6.64 -5.95 19.04
C VAL A 307 -7.71 -4.89 19.28
N LYS A 308 -8.02 -4.62 20.56
CA LYS A 308 -8.96 -3.57 20.95
C LYS A 308 -8.43 -2.18 20.54
N GLU A 309 -9.34 -1.36 20.01
CA GLU A 309 -9.07 0.07 19.73
C GLU A 309 -9.13 0.94 20.94
#